data_b42f56d2846db09298f7b9bd3943304c
#
_entry.id   b42f56d2846db09298f7b9bd3943304c
#
_cell.length_a   1.000
_cell.length_b   1.000
_cell.length_c   1.000
_cell.angle_alpha   90.00
_cell.angle_beta   90.00
_cell.angle_gamma   90.00
#
_symmetry.space_group_name_H-M   'P 1'
#
loop_
_entity.id
_entity.type
_entity.pdbx_description
1 polymer ?
#
loop_
_entity_poly.entity_id
_entity_poly.type
_entity_poly.pdbx_seq_one_letter_code
_entity_poly.pdbx_strand_id
1 'polypeptide(L)'
;TTKRVIDSIELFKNCKGYYFPNTFFRFEEIAKKNTILDLGYILLVTGVGDNKDLDGALKLYSSISKDERLPLKILGCGNAIERVKKIIDDHKVKSEIEVIPFLDLDDVVSLYCNSTFIWAHSKYEGYGRAVAEAKLSHKKILCTQISAFMEQKDENVYLYT
;
A
#
# COMPACT_ATOMS: atom_id res chain seq x y z
N THR A 1 6.17 14.15 -2.25
CA THR A 1 6.64 14.96 -1.11
C THR A 1 5.43 15.57 -0.43
N THR A 2 5.32 15.42 0.86
CA THR A 2 4.21 15.97 1.64
C THR A 2 4.43 17.47 1.93
N LYS A 3 3.36 18.20 2.24
CA LYS A 3 3.42 19.61 2.64
C LYS A 3 4.39 19.79 3.82
N ARG A 4 4.34 18.90 4.81
CA ARG A 4 5.19 18.92 5.99
C ARG A 4 6.69 18.91 5.67
N VAL A 5 7.12 18.16 4.63
CA VAL A 5 8.53 18.13 4.19
C VAL A 5 8.93 19.48 3.62
N ILE A 6 8.04 20.13 2.87
CA ILE A 6 8.28 21.47 2.32
C ILE A 6 8.43 22.49 3.43
N ASP A 7 7.51 22.50 4.40
CA ASP A 7 7.56 23.40 5.57
C ASP A 7 8.88 23.25 6.35
N SER A 8 9.38 22.01 6.49
CA SER A 8 10.68 21.73 7.14
C SER A 8 11.86 22.30 6.34
N ILE A 9 11.83 22.19 5.00
CA ILE A 9 12.90 22.74 4.14
C ILE A 9 12.92 24.27 4.19
N GLU A 10 11.75 24.91 4.15
CA GLU A 10 11.62 26.36 4.23
C GLU A 10 12.17 26.90 5.56
N LEU A 11 11.85 26.22 6.67
CA LEU A 11 12.32 26.59 8.01
C LEU A 11 13.86 26.59 8.12
N PHE A 12 14.53 25.58 7.54
CA PHE A 12 15.98 25.42 7.69
C PHE A 12 16.80 26.14 6.63
N LYS A 13 16.27 26.39 5.45
CA LYS A 13 17.03 26.93 4.31
C LYS A 13 16.59 28.30 3.85
N ASN A 14 15.62 28.90 4.52
CA ASN A 14 15.01 30.17 4.11
C ASN A 14 14.66 30.21 2.60
N CYS A 15 14.18 29.07 2.09
CA CYS A 15 13.79 28.88 0.71
C CYS A 15 12.27 28.93 0.58
N LYS A 16 11.77 29.42 -0.54
CA LYS A 16 10.33 29.36 -0.84
C LYS A 16 10.00 28.00 -1.48
N GLY A 17 9.22 27.19 -0.78
CA GLY A 17 8.77 25.88 -1.28
C GLY A 17 7.41 25.96 -1.97
N TYR A 18 7.22 25.10 -2.97
CA TYR A 18 5.95 24.94 -3.65
C TYR A 18 5.50 23.49 -3.54
N TYR A 19 4.23 23.28 -3.15
CA TYR A 19 3.64 21.97 -3.09
C TYR A 19 3.09 21.58 -4.46
N PHE A 20 3.65 20.52 -5.05
CA PHE A 20 3.13 19.85 -6.23
C PHE A 20 2.68 18.45 -5.85
N PRO A 21 1.37 18.17 -5.81
CA PRO A 21 0.88 16.83 -5.52
C PRO A 21 1.31 15.85 -6.62
N ASN A 22 1.50 14.60 -6.25
CA ASN A 22 1.72 13.54 -7.24
C ASN A 22 0.48 13.40 -8.12
N THR A 23 0.70 13.16 -9.40
CA THR A 23 -0.38 12.94 -10.38
C THR A 23 -0.46 11.46 -10.73
N PHE A 24 -1.67 10.96 -10.94
CA PHE A 24 -1.96 9.56 -11.20
C PHE A 24 -2.90 9.40 -12.42
N PHE A 25 -2.82 10.31 -13.39
CA PHE A 25 -3.75 10.38 -14.51
C PHE A 25 -3.99 9.04 -15.19
N ARG A 26 -2.92 8.33 -15.56
CA ARG A 26 -3.06 7.05 -16.27
C ARG A 26 -3.70 5.99 -15.35
N PHE A 27 -3.35 5.96 -14.09
CA PHE A 27 -3.98 5.05 -13.12
C PHE A 27 -5.48 5.35 -12.99
N GLU A 28 -5.84 6.63 -12.83
CA GLU A 28 -7.22 7.07 -12.71
C GLU A 28 -8.06 6.76 -13.94
N GLU A 29 -7.51 6.98 -15.15
CA GLU A 29 -8.19 6.66 -16.41
C GLU A 29 -8.49 5.16 -16.54
N ILE A 30 -7.56 4.30 -16.15
CA ILE A 30 -7.73 2.86 -16.18
C ILE A 30 -8.74 2.44 -15.11
N ALA A 31 -8.63 2.97 -13.88
CA ALA A 31 -9.53 2.65 -12.78
C ALA A 31 -10.99 2.98 -13.11
N LYS A 32 -11.26 4.12 -13.77
CA LYS A 32 -12.61 4.50 -14.23
C LYS A 32 -13.23 3.52 -15.23
N LYS A 33 -12.42 2.78 -15.97
CA LYS A 33 -12.88 1.79 -16.96
C LYS A 33 -13.02 0.38 -16.38
N ASN A 34 -12.43 0.13 -15.21
CA ASN A 34 -12.50 -1.17 -14.57
C ASN A 34 -13.83 -1.38 -13.84
N THR A 35 -14.32 -2.61 -13.88
CA THR A 35 -15.40 -3.04 -13.00
C THR A 35 -14.84 -3.23 -11.59
N ILE A 36 -15.49 -2.65 -10.59
CA ILE A 36 -15.11 -2.83 -9.20
C ILE A 36 -15.77 -4.12 -8.70
N LEU A 37 -14.95 -5.11 -8.39
CA LEU A 37 -15.37 -6.38 -7.83
C LEU A 37 -14.79 -6.57 -6.42
N ASP A 38 -15.33 -7.54 -5.70
CA ASP A 38 -14.72 -8.06 -4.48
C ASP A 38 -14.45 -9.54 -4.68
N LEU A 39 -13.19 -9.87 -4.94
CA LEU A 39 -12.73 -11.25 -5.16
C LEU A 39 -12.23 -11.92 -3.87
N GLY A 40 -12.49 -11.32 -2.71
CA GLY A 40 -12.23 -11.92 -1.41
C GLY A 40 -10.74 -12.00 -1.05
N TYR A 41 -9.92 -11.00 -1.37
CA TYR A 41 -8.52 -10.94 -0.96
C TYR A 41 -8.10 -9.56 -0.46
N ILE A 42 -7.07 -9.54 0.37
CA ILE A 42 -6.36 -8.33 0.79
C ILE A 42 -5.22 -8.06 -0.19
N LEU A 43 -5.06 -6.83 -0.67
CA LEU A 43 -3.90 -6.41 -1.45
C LEU A 43 -2.93 -5.63 -0.57
N LEU A 44 -1.83 -6.27 -0.14
CA LEU A 44 -0.74 -5.60 0.56
C LEU A 44 0.20 -4.95 -0.46
N VAL A 45 0.20 -3.62 -0.49
CA VAL A 45 1.07 -2.83 -1.34
C VAL A 45 2.32 -2.45 -0.56
N THR A 46 3.43 -3.11 -0.86
CA THR A 46 4.66 -3.03 -0.08
C THR A 46 5.90 -3.15 -0.95
N GLY A 47 7.05 -3.26 -0.34
CA GLY A 47 8.36 -3.52 -0.93
C GLY A 47 9.27 -4.15 0.13
N VAL A 48 10.55 -4.26 -0.18
CA VAL A 48 11.56 -4.87 0.71
C VAL A 48 12.45 -3.85 1.40
N GLY A 49 12.14 -2.57 1.27
CA GLY A 49 12.84 -1.50 1.99
C GLY A 49 12.51 -1.53 3.49
N ASP A 50 13.45 -1.13 4.33
CA ASP A 50 13.28 -1.13 5.80
C ASP A 50 12.10 -0.27 6.25
N ASN A 51 11.74 0.75 5.47
CA ASN A 51 10.56 1.58 5.70
C ASN A 51 9.24 0.83 5.50
N LYS A 52 9.21 -0.24 4.70
CA LYS A 52 7.99 -0.98 4.35
C LYS A 52 7.61 -2.05 5.38
N ASP A 53 8.54 -2.45 6.24
CA ASP A 53 8.31 -3.34 7.37
C ASP A 53 7.46 -4.58 7.05
N LEU A 54 7.82 -5.29 5.99
CA LEU A 54 7.08 -6.48 5.55
C LEU A 54 6.98 -7.54 6.66
N ASP A 55 8.03 -7.70 7.44
CA ASP A 55 8.04 -8.64 8.57
C ASP A 55 6.99 -8.28 9.62
N GLY A 56 6.89 -7.00 10.00
CA GLY A 56 5.84 -6.50 10.90
C GLY A 56 4.44 -6.72 10.33
N ALA A 57 4.24 -6.47 9.04
CA ALA A 57 2.96 -6.75 8.37
C ALA A 57 2.59 -8.24 8.45
N LEU A 58 3.52 -9.14 8.11
CA LEU A 58 3.25 -10.58 8.14
C LEU A 58 3.05 -11.12 9.56
N LYS A 59 3.72 -10.54 10.56
CA LYS A 59 3.45 -10.84 11.97
C LYS A 59 2.01 -10.49 12.36
N LEU A 60 1.52 -9.32 11.97
CA LEU A 60 0.12 -8.95 12.19
C LEU A 60 -0.84 -9.87 11.44
N TYR A 61 -0.58 -10.14 10.17
CA TYR A 61 -1.40 -11.04 9.37
C TYR A 61 -1.47 -12.44 9.99
N SER A 62 -0.35 -13.01 10.43
CA SER A 62 -0.28 -14.32 11.05
C SER A 62 -1.00 -14.40 12.40
N SER A 63 -1.20 -13.28 13.11
CA SER A 63 -1.93 -13.24 14.38
C SER A 63 -3.46 -13.32 14.24
N ILE A 64 -3.99 -13.10 13.03
CA ILE A 64 -5.42 -13.31 12.75
C ILE A 64 -5.71 -14.81 12.72
N SER A 65 -6.85 -15.25 13.26
CA SER A 65 -7.24 -16.66 13.20
C SER A 65 -7.41 -17.12 11.74
N LYS A 66 -7.04 -18.36 11.44
CA LYS A 66 -7.05 -18.86 10.06
C LYS A 66 -8.42 -18.79 9.41
N ASP A 67 -9.47 -19.01 10.18
CA ASP A 67 -10.86 -19.02 9.68
C ASP A 67 -11.41 -17.60 9.38
N GLU A 68 -10.76 -16.56 9.91
CA GLU A 68 -11.12 -15.15 9.69
C GLU A 68 -10.19 -14.46 8.68
N ARG A 69 -9.15 -15.15 8.24
CA ARG A 69 -8.08 -14.59 7.43
C ARG A 69 -8.45 -14.65 5.96
N LEU A 70 -8.55 -13.50 5.30
CA LEU A 70 -8.67 -13.46 3.84
C LEU A 70 -7.31 -13.77 3.19
N PRO A 71 -7.28 -14.40 2.00
CA PRO A 71 -6.07 -14.54 1.21
C PRO A 71 -5.34 -13.20 1.04
N LEU A 72 -4.00 -13.22 1.09
CA LEU A 72 -3.15 -12.03 0.96
C LEU A 72 -2.39 -12.06 -0.36
N LYS A 73 -2.54 -11.02 -1.16
CA LYS A 73 -1.70 -10.77 -2.34
C LYS A 73 -0.70 -9.67 -2.02
N ILE A 74 0.59 -9.93 -2.24
CA ILE A 74 1.68 -8.98 -1.97
C ILE A 74 2.17 -8.40 -3.28
N LEU A 75 2.02 -7.08 -3.46
CA LEU A 75 2.43 -6.33 -4.65
C LEU A 75 3.57 -5.38 -4.31
N GLY A 76 4.53 -5.21 -5.23
CA GLY A 76 5.59 -4.21 -5.14
C GLY A 76 6.97 -4.75 -4.74
N CYS A 77 7.14 -6.07 -4.69
CA CYS A 77 8.41 -6.71 -4.29
C CYS A 77 9.51 -6.64 -5.36
N GLY A 78 9.16 -6.30 -6.61
CA GLY A 78 10.13 -6.21 -7.72
C GLY A 78 11.00 -7.47 -7.83
N ASN A 79 12.29 -7.29 -7.95
CA ASN A 79 13.28 -8.39 -8.06
C ASN A 79 13.58 -9.11 -6.73
N ALA A 80 12.95 -8.72 -5.63
CA ALA A 80 13.25 -9.26 -4.30
C ALA A 80 12.31 -10.41 -3.88
N ILE A 81 11.68 -11.08 -4.83
CA ILE A 81 10.68 -12.15 -4.60
C ILE A 81 11.23 -13.23 -3.68
N GLU A 82 12.47 -13.68 -3.87
CA GLU A 82 13.07 -14.74 -3.04
C GLU A 82 13.27 -14.30 -1.58
N ARG A 83 13.64 -13.04 -1.34
CA ARG A 83 13.69 -12.46 0.01
C ARG A 83 12.32 -12.43 0.66
N VAL A 84 11.30 -12.05 -0.11
CA VAL A 84 9.90 -12.01 0.36
C VAL A 84 9.40 -13.40 0.72
N LYS A 85 9.64 -14.39 -0.13
CA LYS A 85 9.28 -15.80 0.15
C LYS A 85 9.91 -16.31 1.45
N LYS A 86 11.19 -15.99 1.68
CA LYS A 86 11.86 -16.37 2.92
C LYS A 86 11.16 -15.77 4.15
N ILE A 87 10.81 -14.48 4.12
CA ILE A 87 10.08 -13.84 5.22
C ILE A 87 8.71 -14.51 5.41
N ILE A 88 8.01 -14.85 4.33
CA ILE A 88 6.71 -15.56 4.40
C ILE A 88 6.85 -16.94 5.06
N ASP A 89 7.89 -17.69 4.71
CA ASP A 89 8.13 -19.03 5.27
C ASP A 89 8.39 -18.96 6.79
N ASP A 90 9.07 -17.90 7.27
CA ASP A 90 9.32 -17.69 8.71
C ASP A 90 8.03 -17.48 9.50
N HIS A 91 6.96 -16.93 8.90
CA HIS A 91 5.66 -16.71 9.53
C HIS A 91 4.64 -17.86 9.38
N LYS A 92 4.98 -18.93 8.65
CA LYS A 92 4.13 -20.12 8.44
C LYS A 92 2.73 -19.86 7.83
N VAL A 93 2.63 -18.82 7.00
CA VAL A 93 1.37 -18.40 6.35
C VAL A 93 1.41 -18.55 4.82
N LYS A 94 2.35 -19.31 4.30
CA LYS A 94 2.64 -19.45 2.87
C LYS A 94 1.43 -19.89 2.03
N SER A 95 0.58 -20.78 2.56
CA SER A 95 -0.59 -21.30 1.82
C SER A 95 -1.66 -20.24 1.55
N GLU A 96 -1.61 -19.11 2.20
CA GLU A 96 -2.59 -18.04 2.14
C GLU A 96 -2.06 -16.78 1.44
N ILE A 97 -0.79 -16.81 1.01
CA ILE A 97 -0.09 -15.65 0.43
C ILE A 97 0.33 -15.92 -1.01
N GLU A 98 -0.07 -15.03 -1.90
CA GLU A 98 0.40 -14.93 -3.28
C GLU A 98 1.33 -13.71 -3.41
N VAL A 99 2.58 -13.94 -3.85
CA VAL A 99 3.52 -12.85 -4.18
C VAL A 99 3.36 -12.52 -5.66
N ILE A 100 2.88 -11.31 -5.94
CA ILE A 100 2.64 -10.85 -7.31
C ILE A 100 3.96 -10.36 -7.91
N PRO A 101 4.37 -10.90 -9.07
CA PRO A 101 5.54 -10.45 -9.79
C PRO A 101 5.32 -9.04 -10.36
N PHE A 102 6.29 -8.56 -11.15
CA PHE A 102 6.10 -7.32 -11.90
C PHE A 102 4.92 -7.46 -12.88
N LEU A 103 4.04 -6.47 -12.84
CA LEU A 103 2.86 -6.37 -13.71
C LEU A 103 2.88 -5.03 -14.45
N ASP A 104 2.18 -4.97 -15.56
CA ASP A 104 1.85 -3.70 -16.19
C ASP A 104 0.81 -2.90 -15.38
N LEU A 105 0.58 -1.66 -15.78
CA LEU A 105 -0.28 -0.77 -15.00
C LEU A 105 -1.77 -1.20 -15.04
N ASP A 106 -2.23 -1.77 -16.14
CA ASP A 106 -3.63 -2.22 -16.28
C ASP A 106 -3.92 -3.37 -15.31
N ASP A 107 -3.02 -4.33 -15.19
CA ASP A 107 -3.12 -5.44 -14.26
C ASP A 107 -3.00 -4.98 -12.80
N VAL A 108 -2.10 -4.03 -12.52
CA VAL A 108 -1.99 -3.41 -11.19
C VAL A 108 -3.31 -2.75 -10.79
N VAL A 109 -3.89 -1.93 -11.66
CA VAL A 109 -5.19 -1.28 -11.39
C VAL A 109 -6.30 -2.31 -11.19
N SER A 110 -6.32 -3.38 -11.99
CA SER A 110 -7.26 -4.48 -11.84
C SER A 110 -7.14 -5.15 -10.46
N LEU A 111 -5.93 -5.39 -9.96
CA LEU A 111 -5.71 -5.92 -8.61
C LEU A 111 -6.28 -4.99 -7.53
N TYR A 112 -6.08 -3.68 -7.65
CA TYR A 112 -6.68 -2.72 -6.72
C TYR A 112 -8.20 -2.79 -6.79
N CYS A 113 -8.79 -2.68 -7.97
CA CYS A 113 -10.25 -2.68 -8.16
C CYS A 113 -10.95 -3.96 -7.70
N ASN A 114 -10.26 -5.09 -7.70
CA ASN A 114 -10.82 -6.39 -7.38
C ASN A 114 -10.53 -6.89 -5.95
N SER A 115 -9.76 -6.17 -5.16
CA SER A 115 -9.49 -6.52 -3.77
C SER A 115 -10.70 -6.25 -2.86
N THR A 116 -10.77 -6.91 -1.72
CA THR A 116 -11.71 -6.57 -0.65
C THR A 116 -11.32 -5.23 -0.02
N PHE A 117 -10.04 -5.09 0.32
CA PHE A 117 -9.44 -3.82 0.73
C PHE A 117 -7.93 -3.80 0.44
N ILE A 118 -7.37 -2.60 0.45
CA ILE A 118 -5.93 -2.39 0.30
C ILE A 118 -5.30 -2.33 1.69
N TRP A 119 -4.07 -2.84 1.80
CA TRP A 119 -3.28 -2.72 3.01
C TRP A 119 -1.93 -2.09 2.70
N ALA A 120 -1.55 -1.04 3.44
CA ALA A 120 -0.26 -0.40 3.37
C ALA A 120 0.37 -0.33 4.76
N HIS A 121 1.40 -1.13 4.97
CA HIS A 121 2.16 -1.16 6.22
C HIS A 121 3.54 -0.55 6.01
N SER A 122 3.82 0.57 6.67
CA SER A 122 5.09 1.28 6.54
C SER A 122 5.44 2.01 7.85
N LYS A 123 6.73 2.08 8.17
CA LYS A 123 7.27 2.88 9.29
C LYS A 123 7.30 4.37 8.93
N TYR A 124 7.57 4.68 7.68
CA TYR A 124 7.55 6.05 7.14
C TYR A 124 7.41 6.06 5.62
N GLU A 125 6.86 7.13 5.08
CA GLU A 125 6.65 7.37 3.66
C GLU A 125 6.87 8.84 3.32
N GLY A 126 7.29 9.11 2.10
CA GLY A 126 7.34 10.48 1.58
C GLY A 126 5.97 11.03 1.16
N TYR A 127 5.12 10.18 0.58
CA TYR A 127 3.78 10.54 0.11
C TYR A 127 2.73 9.48 0.43
N GLY A 128 3.05 8.19 0.25
CA GLY A 128 2.08 7.10 0.43
C GLY A 128 1.21 6.86 -0.79
N ARG A 129 1.83 6.53 -1.92
CA ARG A 129 1.15 6.28 -3.19
C ARG A 129 0.00 5.29 -3.09
N ALA A 130 0.18 4.22 -2.29
CA ALA A 130 -0.85 3.20 -2.10
C ALA A 130 -2.19 3.76 -1.61
N VAL A 131 -2.17 4.82 -0.77
CA VAL A 131 -3.39 5.48 -0.31
C VAL A 131 -4.09 6.21 -1.47
N ALA A 132 -3.34 6.97 -2.27
CA ALA A 132 -3.92 7.67 -3.42
C ALA A 132 -4.47 6.68 -4.47
N GLU A 133 -3.74 5.61 -4.75
CA GLU A 133 -4.14 4.56 -5.69
C GLU A 133 -5.39 3.81 -5.21
N ALA A 134 -5.51 3.51 -3.90
CA ALA A 134 -6.70 2.91 -3.31
C ALA A 134 -7.94 3.81 -3.47
N LYS A 135 -7.81 5.11 -3.21
CA LYS A 135 -8.88 6.08 -3.39
C LYS A 135 -9.37 6.15 -4.84
N LEU A 136 -8.43 6.20 -5.80
CA LEU A 136 -8.75 6.21 -7.22
C LEU A 136 -9.43 4.91 -7.69
N SER A 137 -9.19 3.81 -6.99
CA SER A 137 -9.86 2.51 -7.21
C SER A 137 -11.15 2.34 -6.41
N HIS A 138 -11.61 3.38 -5.70
CA HIS A 138 -12.78 3.36 -4.82
C HIS A 138 -12.73 2.23 -3.77
N LYS A 139 -11.52 1.92 -3.25
CA LYS A 139 -11.29 0.88 -2.25
C LYS A 139 -10.97 1.47 -0.89
N LYS A 140 -11.46 0.78 0.15
CA LYS A 140 -11.02 1.04 1.52
C LYS A 140 -9.56 0.66 1.67
N ILE A 141 -8.82 1.43 2.44
CA ILE A 141 -7.43 1.13 2.76
C ILE A 141 -7.20 1.12 4.26
N LEU A 142 -6.58 0.05 4.75
CA LEU A 142 -6.03 -0.07 6.08
C LEU A 142 -4.55 0.29 6.02
N CYS A 143 -4.08 1.22 6.84
CA CYS A 143 -2.68 1.62 6.83
C CYS A 143 -2.17 2.07 8.20
N THR A 144 -0.85 1.95 8.39
CA THR A 144 -0.19 2.41 9.63
C THR A 144 -0.38 3.90 9.84
N GLN A 145 -0.51 4.32 11.11
CA GLN A 145 -0.68 5.73 11.47
C GLN A 145 0.63 6.50 11.36
N ILE A 146 1.02 6.85 10.13
CA ILE A 146 2.18 7.69 9.82
C ILE A 146 1.75 9.00 9.17
N SER A 147 2.59 10.04 9.26
CA SER A 147 2.26 11.39 8.79
C SER A 147 1.76 11.42 7.34
N ALA A 148 2.40 10.69 6.43
CA ALA A 148 2.04 10.69 5.02
C ALA A 148 0.65 10.08 4.74
N PHE A 149 0.23 9.10 5.53
CA PHE A 149 -1.10 8.50 5.41
C PHE A 149 -2.16 9.34 6.12
N MET A 150 -1.80 9.93 7.26
CA MET A 150 -2.67 10.85 7.99
C MET A 150 -3.05 12.09 7.15
N GLU A 151 -2.12 12.65 6.37
CA GLU A 151 -2.39 13.77 5.46
C GLU A 151 -3.41 13.43 4.36
N GLN A 152 -3.60 12.15 4.06
CA GLN A 152 -4.54 11.67 3.04
C GLN A 152 -5.83 11.09 3.63
N LYS A 153 -6.06 11.22 4.95
CA LYS A 153 -7.21 10.62 5.63
C LYS A 153 -8.54 11.14 5.09
N ASP A 154 -9.46 10.22 4.83
CA ASP A 154 -10.89 10.44 4.57
C ASP A 154 -11.70 9.25 5.11
N GLU A 155 -12.96 9.11 4.71
CA GLU A 155 -13.86 8.03 5.16
C GLU A 155 -13.42 6.62 4.72
N ASN A 156 -12.57 6.49 3.70
CA ASN A 156 -12.08 5.22 3.18
C ASN A 156 -10.70 4.85 3.72
N VAL A 157 -10.05 5.72 4.50
CA VAL A 157 -8.70 5.52 5.05
C VAL A 157 -8.78 5.18 6.53
N TYR A 158 -8.49 3.94 6.86
CA TYR A 158 -8.45 3.39 8.22
C TYR A 158 -7.02 3.32 8.73
N LEU A 159 -6.75 3.97 9.85
CA LEU A 159 -5.41 4.04 10.45
C LEU A 159 -5.33 3.11 11.66
N TYR A 160 -4.18 2.44 11.81
CA TYR A 160 -3.85 1.62 12.99
C TYR A 160 -2.40 1.87 13.46
N THR A 161 -2.12 1.55 14.71
CA THR A 161 -0.80 1.68 15.37
C THR A 161 -0.16 0.32 15.61
#